data_d9862905c2b8fc161b30b8a4fb25303f
#
_entry.id   d9862905c2b8fc161b30b8a4fb25303f
#
_cell.length_a   1.000
_cell.length_b   1.000
_cell.length_c   1.000
_cell.angle_alpha   90.00
_cell.angle_beta   90.00
_cell.angle_gamma   90.00
#
_symmetry.space_group_name_H-M   'P 1'
#
loop_
_entity.id
_entity.type
_entity.pdbx_description
1 polymer ?
#
loop_
_entity_poly.entity_id
_entity_poly.type
_entity_poly.pdbx_seq_one_letter_code
_entity_poly.pdbx_strand_id
1 'polypeptide(L)'
;MADPGPTRALLDNLRADDSLYVRKSVANHLNDIAKDHEDYLLAWLQEWAVGERSVSDPRTNRTDWIIRHGLRTLVKRGDARALALLGAHPAPQVRVAAAEATPSHLALGEHLGLSLTLESTAAAGSAPQRLVVDYAVLYRRRADAPSRKVFKLKTVDLAPGERVTLTRRQLFKAYTTRTHYAGRHGVEWLINGQCVAQAAFDLTL
;
A
#
# COMPACT_ATOMS: atom_id res chain seq x y z
N MET A 1 5.10 16.82 15.62
CA MET A 1 5.28 18.21 15.06
C MET A 1 4.23 19.08 15.71
N ALA A 2 4.59 20.27 16.24
CA ALA A 2 3.63 21.10 16.98
C ALA A 2 2.57 21.76 16.08
N ASP A 3 2.98 22.35 14.96
CA ASP A 3 2.09 22.97 13.96
C ASP A 3 2.66 22.74 12.55
N PRO A 4 1.91 22.11 11.64
CA PRO A 4 2.33 21.90 10.25
C PRO A 4 2.10 23.13 9.34
N GLY A 5 1.29 24.11 9.78
CA GLY A 5 0.88 25.28 8.98
C GLY A 5 2.03 26.05 8.34
N PRO A 6 3.12 26.40 9.05
CA PRO A 6 4.22 27.18 8.50
C PRO A 6 4.92 26.56 7.28
N THR A 7 4.88 25.23 7.12
CA THR A 7 5.51 24.54 5.99
C THR A 7 4.60 24.39 4.77
N ARG A 8 3.30 24.65 4.92
CA ARG A 8 2.28 24.43 3.88
C ARG A 8 2.61 25.17 2.58
N ALA A 9 2.83 26.47 2.64
CA ALA A 9 3.09 27.28 1.44
C ALA A 9 4.32 26.81 0.64
N LEU A 10 5.38 26.37 1.36
CA LEU A 10 6.55 25.80 0.72
C LEU A 10 6.23 24.49 0.00
N LEU A 11 5.50 23.59 0.65
CA LEU A 11 5.16 22.27 0.08
C LEU A 11 4.16 22.41 -1.07
N ASP A 12 3.22 23.38 -1.02
CA ASP A 12 2.32 23.70 -2.12
C ASP A 12 3.09 24.13 -3.39
N ASN A 13 4.15 24.93 -3.24
CA ASN A 13 5.00 25.32 -4.36
C ASN A 13 5.79 24.14 -4.95
N LEU A 14 6.15 23.15 -4.13
CA LEU A 14 6.95 22.01 -4.53
C LEU A 14 6.13 20.78 -4.94
N ARG A 15 4.79 20.87 -4.91
CA ARG A 15 3.87 19.72 -5.16
C ARG A 15 4.01 19.05 -6.53
N ALA A 16 4.61 19.75 -7.50
CA ALA A 16 4.81 19.24 -8.86
C ALA A 16 6.25 19.44 -9.36
N ASP A 17 7.22 19.50 -8.45
CA ASP A 17 8.63 19.72 -8.77
C ASP A 17 9.18 18.67 -9.73
N ASP A 18 10.06 19.09 -10.64
CA ASP A 18 10.66 18.21 -11.66
C ASP A 18 11.65 17.21 -11.06
N SER A 19 12.32 17.59 -9.96
CA SER A 19 13.28 16.73 -9.29
C SER A 19 12.60 15.64 -8.48
N LEU A 20 12.92 14.38 -8.78
CA LEU A 20 12.48 13.24 -7.98
C LEU A 20 12.99 13.33 -6.53
N TYR A 21 14.17 13.92 -6.31
CA TYR A 21 14.73 14.13 -4.98
C TYR A 21 13.85 15.05 -4.16
N VAL A 22 13.45 16.21 -4.74
CA VAL A 22 12.53 17.15 -4.09
C VAL A 22 11.19 16.49 -3.79
N ARG A 23 10.59 15.82 -4.78
CA ARG A 23 9.31 15.10 -4.57
C ARG A 23 9.37 14.06 -3.45
N LYS A 24 10.49 13.32 -3.32
CA LYS A 24 10.70 12.39 -2.20
C LYS A 24 10.74 13.12 -0.86
N SER A 25 11.41 14.26 -0.78
CA SER A 25 11.50 15.08 0.43
C SER A 25 10.11 15.60 0.83
N VAL A 26 9.37 16.17 -0.12
CA VAL A 26 7.96 16.60 0.09
C VAL A 26 7.11 15.44 0.60
N ALA A 27 7.11 14.31 -0.08
CA ALA A 27 6.31 13.14 0.31
C ALA A 27 6.70 12.57 1.69
N ASN A 28 7.97 12.62 2.07
CA ASN A 28 8.41 12.22 3.40
C ASN A 28 7.88 13.19 4.46
N HIS A 29 7.98 14.48 4.22
CA HIS A 29 7.46 15.49 5.14
C HIS A 29 5.95 15.37 5.35
N LEU A 30 5.18 15.20 4.25
CA LEU A 30 3.73 14.93 4.35
C LEU A 30 3.44 13.66 5.16
N ASN A 31 4.21 12.59 4.95
CA ASN A 31 4.03 11.35 5.73
C ASN A 31 4.39 11.53 7.22
N ASP A 32 5.28 12.45 7.55
CA ASP A 32 5.58 12.78 8.94
C ASP A 32 4.47 13.64 9.56
N ILE A 33 3.90 14.59 8.82
CA ILE A 33 2.69 15.34 9.24
C ILE A 33 1.53 14.36 9.51
N ALA A 34 1.35 13.33 8.68
CA ALA A 34 0.29 12.33 8.86
C ALA A 34 0.31 11.60 10.21
N LYS A 35 1.45 11.57 10.91
CA LYS A 35 1.57 10.88 12.21
C LYS A 35 0.87 11.63 13.34
N ASP A 36 0.89 12.95 13.28
CA ASP A 36 0.43 13.83 14.37
C ASP A 36 -0.81 14.67 13.97
N HIS A 37 -0.98 14.94 12.66
CA HIS A 37 -2.00 15.84 12.12
C HIS A 37 -2.71 15.24 10.90
N GLU A 38 -3.27 14.06 11.08
CA GLU A 38 -3.87 13.27 10.02
C GLU A 38 -5.03 14.00 9.31
N ASP A 39 -5.99 14.52 10.07
CA ASP A 39 -7.17 15.20 9.51
C ASP A 39 -6.79 16.46 8.75
N TYR A 40 -5.86 17.24 9.28
CA TYR A 40 -5.33 18.41 8.61
C TYR A 40 -4.67 18.03 7.26
N LEU A 41 -3.83 17.01 7.26
CA LEU A 41 -3.15 16.57 6.04
C LEU A 41 -4.14 16.05 4.98
N LEU A 42 -5.12 15.26 5.38
CA LEU A 42 -6.12 14.70 4.46
C LEU A 42 -6.96 15.80 3.81
N ALA A 43 -7.41 16.79 4.59
CA ALA A 43 -8.11 17.95 4.06
C ALA A 43 -7.25 18.76 3.07
N TRP A 44 -5.99 18.99 3.40
CA TRP A 44 -5.05 19.69 2.54
C TRP A 44 -4.79 18.92 1.23
N LEU A 45 -4.52 17.63 1.27
CA LEU A 45 -4.28 16.84 0.06
C LEU A 45 -5.55 16.66 -0.79
N GLN A 46 -6.75 16.77 -0.19
CA GLN A 46 -8.00 16.83 -0.95
C GLN A 46 -8.04 18.07 -1.86
N GLU A 47 -7.55 19.21 -1.41
CA GLU A 47 -7.43 20.41 -2.26
C GLU A 47 -6.52 20.17 -3.47
N TRP A 48 -5.40 19.44 -3.27
CA TRP A 48 -4.51 19.06 -4.37
C TRP A 48 -5.16 18.07 -5.36
N ALA A 49 -6.05 17.20 -4.85
CA ALA A 49 -6.72 16.19 -5.64
C ALA A 49 -7.89 16.72 -6.47
N VAL A 50 -8.55 17.81 -6.04
CA VAL A 50 -9.78 18.36 -6.65
C VAL A 50 -9.50 19.46 -7.68
N GLY A 51 -8.31 20.07 -7.69
CA GLY A 51 -7.94 21.13 -8.64
C GLY A 51 -8.02 20.68 -10.11
N GLU A 52 -7.89 21.62 -11.04
CA GLU A 52 -7.83 21.31 -12.47
C GLU A 52 -6.75 20.26 -12.76
N ARG A 53 -7.20 19.08 -13.19
CA ARG A 53 -6.36 17.91 -13.40
C ARG A 53 -6.51 17.41 -14.83
N SER A 54 -5.41 17.40 -15.55
CA SER A 54 -5.34 16.72 -16.84
C SER A 54 -4.43 15.50 -16.72
N VAL A 55 -4.92 14.33 -17.12
CA VAL A 55 -4.14 13.09 -17.13
C VAL A 55 -2.91 13.21 -18.03
N SER A 56 -2.95 14.07 -19.03
CA SER A 56 -1.83 14.35 -19.92
C SER A 56 -0.85 15.38 -19.38
N ASP A 57 -1.19 16.12 -18.30
CA ASP A 57 -0.27 17.08 -17.68
C ASP A 57 0.75 16.36 -16.77
N PRO A 58 2.06 16.45 -17.07
CA PRO A 58 3.10 15.88 -16.21
C PRO A 58 3.05 16.38 -14.76
N ARG A 59 2.56 17.61 -14.53
CA ARG A 59 2.43 18.19 -13.17
C ARG A 59 1.39 17.41 -12.35
N THR A 60 0.26 17.05 -12.97
CA THR A 60 -0.77 16.20 -12.34
C THR A 60 -0.16 14.86 -11.89
N ASN A 61 0.57 14.19 -12.77
CA ASN A 61 1.21 12.91 -12.47
C ASN A 61 2.22 13.02 -11.32
N ARG A 62 2.96 14.14 -11.24
CA ARG A 62 3.94 14.40 -10.16
C ARG A 62 3.25 14.64 -8.82
N THR A 63 2.19 15.45 -8.81
CA THR A 63 1.35 15.68 -7.63
C THR A 63 0.73 14.37 -7.12
N ASP A 64 0.17 13.55 -8.02
CA ASP A 64 -0.37 12.23 -7.67
C ASP A 64 0.67 11.28 -7.09
N TRP A 65 1.89 11.35 -7.62
CA TRP A 65 3.01 10.59 -7.08
C TRP A 65 3.31 11.01 -5.64
N ILE A 66 3.35 12.33 -5.36
CA ILE A 66 3.60 12.87 -4.01
C ILE A 66 2.47 12.48 -3.06
N ILE A 67 1.21 12.66 -3.43
CA ILE A 67 0.04 12.28 -2.62
C ILE A 67 0.15 10.80 -2.23
N ARG A 68 0.36 9.92 -3.20
CA ARG A 68 0.49 8.47 -2.97
C ARG A 68 1.62 8.12 -2.00
N HIS A 69 2.77 8.77 -2.13
CA HIS A 69 3.92 8.49 -1.28
C HIS A 69 3.81 9.15 0.09
N GLY A 70 3.19 10.32 0.18
CA GLY A 70 2.89 11.01 1.44
C GLY A 70 1.89 10.25 2.29
N LEU A 71 0.88 9.65 1.67
CA LEU A 71 -0.16 8.88 2.37
C LEU A 71 0.21 7.40 2.63
N ARG A 72 1.43 6.96 2.30
CA ARG A 72 1.81 5.53 2.35
C ARG A 72 1.58 4.85 3.70
N THR A 73 1.71 5.57 4.81
CA THR A 73 1.46 5.03 6.15
C THR A 73 -0.02 4.85 6.42
N LEU A 74 -0.85 5.83 6.06
CA LEU A 74 -2.31 5.75 6.19
C LEU A 74 -2.90 4.67 5.30
N VAL A 75 -2.45 4.59 4.05
CA VAL A 75 -2.87 3.54 3.10
C VAL A 75 -2.55 2.14 3.64
N LYS A 76 -1.33 1.91 4.17
CA LYS A 76 -0.96 0.62 4.77
C LYS A 76 -1.77 0.28 6.03
N ARG A 77 -2.27 1.28 6.73
CA ARG A 77 -3.19 1.11 7.87
C ARG A 77 -4.61 0.82 7.41
N GLY A 78 -4.94 1.07 6.14
CA GLY A 78 -6.28 0.90 5.58
C GLY A 78 -7.19 2.10 5.84
N ASP A 79 -6.64 3.30 6.03
CA ASP A 79 -7.44 4.50 6.21
C ASP A 79 -8.31 4.78 4.97
N ALA A 80 -9.63 4.77 5.16
CA ALA A 80 -10.59 4.88 4.06
C ALA A 80 -10.49 6.22 3.30
N ARG A 81 -10.16 7.31 4.01
CA ARG A 81 -10.03 8.65 3.40
C ARG A 81 -8.77 8.75 2.57
N ALA A 82 -7.66 8.20 3.07
CA ALA A 82 -6.42 8.12 2.31
C ALA A 82 -6.57 7.24 1.06
N LEU A 83 -7.28 6.12 1.17
CA LEU A 83 -7.61 5.24 0.05
C LEU A 83 -8.51 5.93 -0.97
N ALA A 84 -9.52 6.69 -0.52
CA ALA A 84 -10.41 7.47 -1.39
C ALA A 84 -9.63 8.54 -2.20
N LEU A 85 -8.65 9.22 -1.60
CA LEU A 85 -7.74 10.15 -2.29
C LEU A 85 -6.93 9.49 -3.40
N LEU A 86 -6.68 8.18 -3.30
CA LEU A 86 -6.04 7.39 -4.36
C LEU A 86 -7.04 6.82 -5.37
N GLY A 87 -8.33 7.14 -5.24
CA GLY A 87 -9.40 6.65 -6.08
C GLY A 87 -9.75 5.18 -5.83
N ALA A 88 -9.37 4.60 -4.69
CA ALA A 88 -9.73 3.23 -4.36
C ALA A 88 -11.24 3.09 -4.18
N HIS A 89 -11.81 2.00 -4.70
CA HIS A 89 -13.24 1.74 -4.59
C HIS A 89 -13.62 1.49 -3.12
N PRO A 90 -14.62 2.20 -2.56
CA PRO A 90 -14.94 2.14 -1.12
C PRO A 90 -15.42 0.76 -0.66
N ALA A 91 -16.13 0.04 -1.52
CA ALA A 91 -16.68 -1.29 -1.26
C ALA A 91 -16.38 -2.22 -2.46
N PRO A 92 -15.15 -2.74 -2.59
CA PRO A 92 -14.76 -3.52 -3.75
C PRO A 92 -15.58 -4.81 -3.86
N GLN A 93 -16.19 -5.01 -5.02
CA GLN A 93 -16.97 -6.19 -5.37
C GLN A 93 -16.03 -7.20 -6.04
N VAL A 94 -15.35 -8.01 -5.23
CA VAL A 94 -14.36 -8.98 -5.68
C VAL A 94 -14.45 -10.26 -4.89
N ARG A 95 -14.11 -11.36 -5.55
CA ARG A 95 -13.93 -12.68 -4.95
C ARG A 95 -12.45 -13.08 -5.03
N VAL A 96 -11.93 -13.64 -3.95
CA VAL A 96 -10.61 -14.29 -3.96
C VAL A 96 -10.80 -15.70 -4.54
N ALA A 97 -10.24 -15.95 -5.73
CA ALA A 97 -10.30 -17.25 -6.38
C ALA A 97 -9.16 -18.17 -5.90
N ALA A 98 -7.98 -17.60 -5.60
CA ALA A 98 -6.85 -18.31 -5.01
C ALA A 98 -5.94 -17.34 -4.27
N ALA A 99 -5.28 -17.80 -3.19
CA ALA A 99 -4.26 -17.07 -2.45
C ALA A 99 -3.22 -18.07 -1.92
N GLU A 100 -1.98 -17.96 -2.39
CA GLU A 100 -0.96 -18.98 -2.13
C GLU A 100 0.37 -18.35 -1.69
N ALA A 101 1.02 -19.00 -0.72
CA ALA A 101 2.39 -18.71 -0.29
C ALA A 101 3.22 -19.98 -0.41
N THR A 102 4.22 -20.00 -1.29
CA THR A 102 5.00 -21.20 -1.65
C THR A 102 6.50 -20.90 -1.66
N PRO A 103 7.35 -21.76 -1.09
CA PRO A 103 7.04 -23.04 -0.45
C PRO A 103 6.44 -22.88 0.96
N SER A 104 5.86 -23.96 1.50
CA SER A 104 5.37 -24.00 2.89
C SER A 104 6.50 -24.09 3.93
N HIS A 105 7.70 -24.51 3.51
CA HIS A 105 8.92 -24.55 4.31
C HIS A 105 10.00 -23.77 3.56
N LEU A 106 10.57 -22.76 4.20
CA LEU A 106 11.50 -21.81 3.60
C LEU A 106 12.77 -21.70 4.45
N ALA A 107 13.93 -21.81 3.83
CA ALA A 107 15.20 -21.50 4.51
C ALA A 107 15.53 -20.01 4.43
N LEU A 108 16.25 -19.51 5.44
CA LEU A 108 16.78 -18.14 5.40
C LEU A 108 17.74 -18.00 4.21
N GLY A 109 17.56 -16.98 3.40
CA GLY A 109 18.26 -16.78 2.12
C GLY A 109 17.37 -17.06 0.91
N GLU A 110 16.26 -17.73 1.08
CA GLU A 110 15.35 -18.09 -0.01
C GLU A 110 14.22 -17.08 -0.23
N HIS A 111 13.45 -17.33 -1.29
CA HIS A 111 12.30 -16.52 -1.68
C HIS A 111 10.99 -17.24 -1.42
N LEU A 112 10.09 -16.59 -0.73
CA LEU A 112 8.69 -16.97 -0.66
C LEU A 112 7.96 -16.41 -1.89
N GLY A 113 7.37 -17.28 -2.70
CA GLY A 113 6.45 -16.90 -3.77
C GLY A 113 5.08 -16.62 -3.20
N LEU A 114 4.51 -15.46 -3.56
CA LEU A 114 3.15 -15.06 -3.19
C LEU A 114 2.32 -14.93 -4.45
N SER A 115 1.12 -15.48 -4.45
CA SER A 115 0.14 -15.39 -5.53
C SER A 115 -1.22 -15.05 -4.97
N LEU A 116 -1.94 -14.13 -5.64
CA LEU A 116 -3.32 -13.77 -5.34
C LEU A 116 -4.09 -13.67 -6.64
N THR A 117 -5.13 -14.47 -6.79
CA THR A 117 -6.04 -14.41 -7.92
C THR A 117 -7.38 -13.82 -7.46
N LEU A 118 -7.77 -12.74 -8.11
CA LEU A 118 -9.01 -11.99 -7.86
C LEU A 118 -9.92 -12.09 -9.08
N GLU A 119 -11.23 -12.14 -8.83
CA GLU A 119 -12.28 -12.02 -9.83
C GLU A 119 -13.24 -10.90 -9.45
N SER A 120 -13.56 -10.04 -10.41
CA SER A 120 -14.57 -9.00 -10.23
C SER A 120 -15.96 -9.62 -10.20
N THR A 121 -16.73 -9.32 -9.14
CA THR A 121 -18.15 -9.67 -9.03
C THR A 121 -19.07 -8.48 -9.32
N ALA A 122 -18.50 -7.36 -9.82
CA ALA A 122 -19.26 -6.19 -10.20
C ALA A 122 -20.21 -6.50 -11.36
N ALA A 123 -21.37 -5.84 -11.38
CA ALA A 123 -22.36 -6.00 -12.42
C ALA A 123 -21.81 -5.59 -13.80
N ALA A 124 -22.21 -6.29 -14.85
CA ALA A 124 -21.85 -5.94 -16.22
C ALA A 124 -22.23 -4.50 -16.53
N GLY A 125 -21.34 -3.76 -17.18
CA GLY A 125 -21.53 -2.34 -17.50
C GLY A 125 -21.13 -1.36 -16.40
N SER A 126 -20.76 -1.82 -15.21
CA SER A 126 -20.17 -0.97 -14.19
C SER A 126 -18.79 -0.46 -14.61
N ALA A 127 -18.37 0.68 -14.04
CA ALA A 127 -16.99 1.16 -14.23
C ALA A 127 -15.97 0.21 -13.55
N PRO A 128 -14.72 0.14 -14.07
CA PRO A 128 -13.67 -0.61 -13.42
C PRO A 128 -13.44 -0.13 -11.99
N GLN A 129 -13.19 -1.07 -11.09
CA GLN A 129 -12.93 -0.81 -9.68
C GLN A 129 -11.42 -0.66 -9.44
N ARG A 130 -10.99 0.46 -8.85
CA ARG A 130 -9.61 0.61 -8.42
C ARG A 130 -9.38 -0.08 -7.09
N LEU A 131 -8.43 -1.01 -7.09
CA LEU A 131 -8.03 -1.80 -5.93
C LEU A 131 -6.58 -1.49 -5.55
N VAL A 132 -6.35 -1.14 -4.29
CA VAL A 132 -5.01 -1.09 -3.70
C VAL A 132 -4.76 -2.44 -3.05
N VAL A 133 -3.91 -3.24 -3.69
CA VAL A 133 -3.61 -4.60 -3.23
C VAL A 133 -2.24 -4.59 -2.56
N ASP A 134 -2.22 -5.01 -1.30
CA ASP A 134 -1.04 -5.14 -0.47
C ASP A 134 -0.95 -6.57 0.08
N TYR A 135 0.20 -6.92 0.66
CA TYR A 135 0.34 -8.11 1.50
C TYR A 135 1.06 -7.75 2.80
N ALA A 136 0.74 -8.46 3.86
CA ALA A 136 1.47 -8.35 5.12
C ALA A 136 2.19 -9.66 5.42
N VAL A 137 3.40 -9.54 5.98
CA VAL A 137 4.11 -10.66 6.58
C VAL A 137 4.03 -10.52 8.09
N LEU A 138 3.58 -11.57 8.75
CA LEU A 138 3.53 -11.72 10.20
C LEU A 138 4.80 -12.46 10.64
N TYR A 139 5.80 -11.68 11.01
CA TYR A 139 7.10 -12.22 11.42
C TYR A 139 7.03 -12.73 12.84
N ARG A 140 7.38 -14.00 13.06
CA ARG A 140 7.53 -14.58 14.39
C ARG A 140 8.52 -13.76 15.22
N ARG A 141 8.20 -13.57 16.49
CA ARG A 141 9.08 -13.00 17.52
C ARG A 141 9.43 -14.05 18.58
N ARG A 142 10.43 -13.76 19.42
CA ARG A 142 10.89 -14.70 20.44
C ARG A 142 9.80 -15.00 21.48
N ALA A 143 9.12 -13.99 22.00
CA ALA A 143 8.16 -14.09 23.10
C ALA A 143 6.85 -13.33 22.88
N ASP A 144 6.79 -12.45 21.88
CA ASP A 144 5.66 -11.52 21.68
C ASP A 144 4.77 -11.95 20.52
N ALA A 145 3.64 -11.25 20.39
CA ALA A 145 2.80 -11.32 19.20
C ALA A 145 3.64 -11.04 17.93
N PRO A 146 3.32 -11.67 16.79
CA PRO A 146 4.05 -11.49 15.54
C PRO A 146 4.16 -10.02 15.13
N SER A 147 5.32 -9.63 14.60
CA SER A 147 5.51 -8.31 14.03
C SER A 147 4.90 -8.27 12.64
N ARG A 148 3.85 -7.46 12.45
CA ARG A 148 3.17 -7.28 11.17
C ARG A 148 3.85 -6.20 10.34
N LYS A 149 4.22 -6.51 9.08
CA LYS A 149 4.75 -5.52 8.13
C LYS A 149 4.03 -5.62 6.81
N VAL A 150 3.43 -4.51 6.39
CA VAL A 150 2.68 -4.39 5.13
C VAL A 150 3.60 -3.94 4.00
N PHE A 151 3.46 -4.59 2.86
CA PHE A 151 4.18 -4.32 1.61
C PHE A 151 3.17 -4.12 0.48
N LYS A 152 3.48 -3.18 -0.41
CA LYS A 152 2.68 -2.99 -1.62
C LYS A 152 2.87 -4.16 -2.57
N LEU A 153 1.75 -4.74 -3.04
CA LEU A 153 1.74 -5.69 -4.13
C LEU A 153 1.51 -4.96 -5.46
N LYS A 154 0.32 -4.40 -5.68
CA LYS A 154 -0.02 -3.66 -6.91
C LYS A 154 -1.25 -2.77 -6.67
N THR A 155 -1.44 -1.75 -7.50
CA THR A 155 -2.74 -1.11 -7.69
C THR A 155 -3.26 -1.54 -9.04
N VAL A 156 -4.51 -1.98 -9.12
CA VAL A 156 -5.16 -2.47 -10.35
C VAL A 156 -6.52 -1.82 -10.51
N ASP A 157 -6.89 -1.54 -11.74
CA ASP A 157 -8.25 -1.18 -12.11
C ASP A 157 -8.87 -2.44 -12.72
N LEU A 158 -9.83 -3.05 -12.02
CA LEU A 158 -10.42 -4.35 -12.35
C LEU A 158 -11.81 -4.15 -12.97
N ALA A 159 -11.96 -4.53 -14.22
CA ALA A 159 -13.23 -4.44 -14.94
C ALA A 159 -14.27 -5.47 -14.44
N PRO A 160 -15.58 -5.26 -14.65
CA PRO A 160 -16.60 -6.25 -14.35
C PRO A 160 -16.31 -7.61 -15.00
N GLY A 161 -16.37 -8.70 -14.23
CA GLY A 161 -16.10 -10.06 -14.69
C GLY A 161 -14.62 -10.37 -14.99
N GLU A 162 -13.73 -9.39 -14.87
CA GLU A 162 -12.29 -9.60 -15.09
C GLU A 162 -11.68 -10.45 -13.98
N ARG A 163 -10.72 -11.29 -14.38
CA ARG A 163 -9.88 -12.09 -13.48
C ARG A 163 -8.43 -11.65 -13.62
N VAL A 164 -7.76 -11.42 -12.49
CA VAL A 164 -6.34 -11.03 -12.46
C VAL A 164 -5.58 -11.88 -11.44
N THR A 165 -4.37 -12.30 -11.81
CA THR A 165 -3.42 -12.94 -10.90
C THR A 165 -2.25 -12.02 -10.64
N LEU A 166 -2.00 -11.74 -9.37
CA LEU A 166 -0.91 -10.89 -8.88
C LEU A 166 0.12 -11.76 -8.16
N THR A 167 1.39 -11.61 -8.54
CA THR A 167 2.47 -12.43 -7.97
C THR A 167 3.57 -11.55 -7.39
N ARG A 168 4.26 -12.06 -6.36
CA ARG A 168 5.43 -11.43 -5.76
C ARG A 168 6.41 -12.49 -5.24
N ARG A 169 7.70 -12.23 -5.37
CA ARG A 169 8.76 -12.97 -4.68
C ARG A 169 9.28 -12.14 -3.51
N GLN A 170 9.16 -12.66 -2.29
CA GLN A 170 9.63 -12.02 -1.08
C GLN A 170 10.89 -12.74 -0.58
N LEU A 171 12.02 -12.05 -0.62
CA LEU A 171 13.28 -12.59 -0.10
C LEU A 171 13.28 -12.55 1.44
N PHE A 172 13.63 -13.67 2.06
CA PHE A 172 13.89 -13.80 3.49
C PHE A 172 15.39 -13.91 3.72
N LYS A 173 16.05 -12.80 4.03
CA LYS A 173 17.49 -12.75 4.31
C LYS A 173 17.77 -12.08 5.65
N ALA A 174 18.96 -12.28 6.18
CA ALA A 174 19.42 -11.54 7.34
C ALA A 174 19.47 -10.03 7.02
N TYR A 175 18.98 -9.22 7.94
CA TYR A 175 19.02 -7.76 7.90
C TYR A 175 19.58 -7.24 9.21
N THR A 176 20.36 -6.18 9.17
CA THR A 176 20.87 -5.51 10.40
C THR A 176 19.74 -4.94 11.27
N THR A 177 18.59 -4.65 10.67
CA THR A 177 17.44 -4.02 11.34
C THR A 177 16.34 -5.01 11.73
N ARG A 178 16.55 -6.33 11.49
CA ARG A 178 15.57 -7.36 11.81
C ARG A 178 16.24 -8.69 12.13
N THR A 179 15.89 -9.24 13.29
CA THR A 179 16.20 -10.63 13.66
C THR A 179 15.05 -11.52 13.18
N HIS A 180 15.38 -12.59 12.46
CA HIS A 180 14.45 -13.66 12.13
C HIS A 180 14.49 -14.74 13.19
N TYR A 181 13.37 -15.39 13.44
CA TYR A 181 13.22 -16.52 14.34
C TYR A 181 12.64 -17.70 13.56
N ALA A 182 13.21 -18.88 13.75
CA ALA A 182 12.71 -20.11 13.13
C ALA A 182 11.28 -20.44 13.59
N GLY A 183 10.50 -21.07 12.70
CA GLY A 183 9.14 -21.56 12.94
C GLY A 183 8.09 -20.79 12.15
N ARG A 184 6.83 -20.86 12.59
CA ARG A 184 5.67 -20.44 11.83
C ARG A 184 5.57 -18.92 11.67
N HIS A 185 5.45 -18.48 10.42
CA HIS A 185 5.19 -17.12 9.97
C HIS A 185 3.85 -17.06 9.26
N GLY A 186 3.22 -15.88 9.20
CA GLY A 186 1.96 -15.67 8.47
C GLY A 186 2.13 -14.75 7.28
N VAL A 187 1.20 -14.88 6.33
CA VAL A 187 0.99 -13.94 5.22
C VAL A 187 -0.48 -13.56 5.22
N GLU A 188 -0.76 -12.29 5.02
CA GLU A 188 -2.10 -11.76 4.77
C GLU A 188 -2.12 -11.06 3.43
N TRP A 189 -3.16 -11.24 2.63
CA TRP A 189 -3.44 -10.41 1.46
C TRP A 189 -4.51 -9.40 1.80
N LEU A 190 -4.28 -8.16 1.37
CA LEU A 190 -5.10 -7.02 1.72
C LEU A 190 -5.63 -6.36 0.45
N ILE A 191 -6.91 -6.04 0.43
CA ILE A 191 -7.53 -5.19 -0.58
C ILE A 191 -8.08 -3.97 0.13
N ASN A 192 -7.64 -2.78 -0.29
CA ASN A 192 -8.03 -1.51 0.32
C ASN A 192 -7.88 -1.54 1.85
N GLY A 193 -6.77 -2.12 2.34
CA GLY A 193 -6.43 -2.24 3.76
C GLY A 193 -7.13 -3.37 4.51
N GLN A 194 -8.12 -4.05 3.92
CA GLN A 194 -8.85 -5.14 4.56
C GLN A 194 -8.25 -6.51 4.20
N CYS A 195 -8.05 -7.37 5.18
CA CYS A 195 -7.54 -8.72 4.98
C CYS A 195 -8.62 -9.59 4.29
N VAL A 196 -8.26 -10.15 3.13
CA VAL A 196 -9.16 -10.97 2.30
C VAL A 196 -8.74 -12.43 2.24
N ALA A 197 -7.48 -12.76 2.55
CA ALA A 197 -6.97 -14.12 2.61
C ALA A 197 -5.74 -14.20 3.50
N GLN A 198 -5.45 -15.40 4.00
CA GLN A 198 -4.29 -15.69 4.85
C GLN A 198 -3.64 -17.00 4.45
N ALA A 199 -2.33 -17.08 4.63
CA ALA A 199 -1.56 -18.32 4.55
C ALA A 199 -0.46 -18.31 5.62
N ALA A 200 0.23 -19.46 5.76
CA ALA A 200 1.36 -19.58 6.66
C ALA A 200 2.46 -20.41 6.03
N PHE A 201 3.68 -20.22 6.50
CA PHE A 201 4.86 -21.01 6.12
C PHE A 201 5.79 -21.13 7.32
N ASP A 202 6.65 -22.12 7.31
CA ASP A 202 7.67 -22.34 8.34
C ASP A 202 9.04 -21.89 7.84
N LEU A 203 9.72 -21.03 8.63
CA LEU A 203 11.07 -20.52 8.34
C LEU A 203 12.09 -21.33 9.14
N THR A 204 13.14 -21.80 8.47
CA THR A 204 14.36 -22.34 9.08
C THR A 204 15.51 -21.33 8.93
N LEU A 205 16.45 -21.30 9.92
CA LEU A 205 17.59 -20.37 9.96
C LEU A 205 18.87 -21.09 9.56
#